data_1e6fbcd095f042f07127aaf2aca4e9b6
#
_entry.id   1e6fbcd095f042f07127aaf2aca4e9b6
#
_cell.length_a   1.000
_cell.length_b   1.000
_cell.length_c   1.000
_cell.angle_alpha   90.00
_cell.angle_beta   90.00
_cell.angle_gamma   90.00
#
_symmetry.space_group_name_H-M   'P 1'
#
loop_
_entity.id
_entity.type
_entity.pdbx_description
1 polymer ?
#
loop_
_entity_poly.entity_id
_entity_poly.type
_entity_poly.pdbx_seq_one_letter_code
_entity_poly.pdbx_strand_id
1 'polypeptide(L)'
;EQFLLSLKAQDAKIALSGIGTRLITSSDAPSLGGVYKLCAIEENGKLVPKIKLSDTQAKITNPGLKKIFRIYDENGFAKADLIALKKDKIDTDKPLTIFHPQYPWKKTTFEKYSVRELMVTVFKGGKQVYKLPSLEEIAKYADNEIAHFYPEYLRTVNTQEYKVDLSDNLYNLKIKML
;
A
#
# COMPACT_ATOMS: atom_id res chain seq x y z
N GLU A 1 -2.52 23.74 5.99
CA GLU A 1 -1.10 23.45 5.73
C GLU A 1 -0.48 24.41 4.74
N GLN A 2 -1.05 24.58 3.52
CA GLN A 2 -0.51 25.50 2.50
C GLN A 2 -0.33 26.93 3.00
N PHE A 3 -1.27 27.43 3.81
CA PHE A 3 -1.17 28.75 4.42
C PHE A 3 0.03 28.85 5.37
N LEU A 4 0.27 27.85 6.20
CA LEU A 4 1.44 27.81 7.10
C LEU A 4 2.75 27.71 6.32
N LEU A 5 2.79 26.92 5.24
CA LEU A 5 3.96 26.84 4.35
C LEU A 5 4.23 28.19 3.68
N SER A 6 3.19 28.90 3.24
CA SER A 6 3.31 30.25 2.67
C SER A 6 3.87 31.25 3.69
N LEU A 7 3.39 31.23 4.92
CA LEU A 7 3.91 32.10 5.99
C LEU A 7 5.38 31.78 6.31
N LYS A 8 5.75 30.50 6.33
CA LYS A 8 7.15 30.08 6.52
C LYS A 8 8.04 30.55 5.37
N ALA A 9 7.57 30.45 4.14
CA ALA A 9 8.31 30.93 2.95
C ALA A 9 8.50 32.45 2.95
N GLN A 10 7.63 33.21 3.63
CA GLN A 10 7.73 34.65 3.81
C GLN A 10 8.51 35.05 5.07
N ASP A 11 9.18 34.10 5.72
CA ASP A 11 9.93 34.29 6.97
C ASP A 11 9.10 34.93 8.11
N ALA A 12 7.80 34.64 8.14
CA ALA A 12 6.89 35.17 9.17
C ALA A 12 7.31 34.65 10.55
N LYS A 13 7.50 35.57 11.50
CA LYS A 13 7.93 35.25 12.87
C LYS A 13 6.73 34.84 13.73
N ILE A 14 6.28 33.59 13.59
CA ILE A 14 5.15 33.03 14.32
C ILE A 14 5.68 32.02 15.34
N ALA A 15 5.44 32.30 16.62
CA ALA A 15 5.88 31.45 17.73
C ALA A 15 4.84 30.34 18.04
N LEU A 16 3.55 30.59 17.81
CA LEU A 16 2.45 29.69 18.16
C LEU A 16 1.31 29.82 17.17
N SER A 17 0.67 28.70 16.82
CA SER A 17 -0.53 28.68 15.97
C SER A 17 -1.65 27.90 16.69
N GLY A 18 -2.85 28.49 16.77
CA GLY A 18 -4.06 27.82 17.23
C GLY A 18 -4.72 27.09 16.04
N ILE A 19 -4.61 25.75 15.99
CA ILE A 19 -5.23 24.92 14.96
C ILE A 19 -6.22 23.98 15.65
N GLY A 20 -7.49 24.04 15.23
CA GLY A 20 -8.56 23.32 15.93
C GLY A 20 -9.35 22.39 15.03
N THR A 21 -10.61 22.74 14.75
CA THR A 21 -11.62 21.88 14.14
C THR A 21 -11.16 21.19 12.86
N ARG A 22 -10.52 21.88 11.95
CA ARG A 22 -10.05 21.27 10.69
C ARG A 22 -9.00 20.18 10.88
N LEU A 23 -8.11 20.33 11.84
CA LEU A 23 -7.11 19.33 12.16
C LEU A 23 -7.75 18.11 12.82
N ILE A 24 -8.55 18.33 13.87
CA ILE A 24 -9.19 17.25 14.65
C ILE A 24 -10.18 16.44 13.81
N THR A 25 -10.92 17.09 12.92
CA THR A 25 -11.91 16.41 12.06
C THR A 25 -11.33 15.90 10.75
N SER A 26 -10.05 16.17 10.45
CA SER A 26 -9.46 15.87 9.13
C SER A 26 -10.36 16.36 7.98
N SER A 27 -10.72 17.65 8.01
CA SER A 27 -11.89 18.23 7.29
C SER A 27 -11.88 18.03 5.76
N ASP A 28 -10.74 17.77 5.17
CA ASP A 28 -10.54 17.44 3.75
C ASP A 28 -10.72 15.92 3.45
N ALA A 29 -10.47 15.05 4.44
CA ALA A 29 -10.65 13.62 4.34
C ALA A 29 -11.16 13.03 5.69
N PRO A 30 -12.40 13.38 6.13
CA PRO A 30 -12.88 13.11 7.49
C PRO A 30 -13.18 11.63 7.77
N SER A 31 -13.10 10.77 6.76
CA SER A 31 -13.34 9.33 6.90
C SER A 31 -12.34 8.51 6.10
N LEU A 32 -11.91 7.39 6.66
CA LEU A 32 -11.15 6.36 5.95
C LEU A 32 -12.14 5.39 5.31
N GLY A 33 -12.18 5.38 3.97
CA GLY A 33 -13.01 4.44 3.23
C GLY A 33 -12.50 3.01 3.41
N GLY A 34 -13.40 2.09 3.80
CA GLY A 34 -13.11 0.66 3.90
C GLY A 34 -13.97 -0.16 2.93
N VAL A 35 -13.38 -1.16 2.28
CA VAL A 35 -14.09 -2.08 1.38
C VAL A 35 -13.71 -3.51 1.70
N TYR A 36 -14.72 -4.37 1.80
CA TYR A 36 -14.56 -5.82 1.93
C TYR A 36 -15.09 -6.52 0.69
N LYS A 37 -14.27 -7.33 0.03
CA LYS A 37 -14.63 -8.07 -1.17
C LYS A 37 -14.15 -9.51 -1.09
N LEU A 38 -15.04 -10.45 -1.48
CA LEU A 38 -14.71 -11.86 -1.64
C LEU A 38 -13.65 -12.03 -2.72
N CYS A 39 -12.57 -12.74 -2.43
CA CYS A 39 -11.48 -12.99 -3.39
C CYS A 39 -11.16 -14.48 -3.59
N ALA A 40 -11.62 -15.35 -2.68
CA ALA A 40 -11.50 -16.80 -2.81
C ALA A 40 -12.52 -17.47 -1.89
N ILE A 41 -12.93 -18.70 -2.22
CA ILE A 41 -13.70 -19.59 -1.35
C ILE A 41 -12.97 -20.94 -1.27
N GLU A 42 -13.18 -21.67 -0.19
CA GLU A 42 -12.69 -23.05 -0.07
C GLU A 42 -13.72 -24.02 -0.65
N GLU A 43 -13.31 -24.80 -1.63
CA GLU A 43 -14.09 -25.87 -2.25
C GLU A 43 -13.26 -27.15 -2.20
N ASN A 44 -13.75 -28.18 -1.51
CA ASN A 44 -13.07 -29.49 -1.37
C ASN A 44 -11.61 -29.37 -0.87
N GLY A 45 -11.35 -28.52 0.12
CA GLY A 45 -10.02 -28.30 0.70
C GLY A 45 -9.07 -27.45 -0.17
N LYS A 46 -9.56 -26.88 -1.27
CA LYS A 46 -8.79 -26.03 -2.17
C LYS A 46 -9.36 -24.62 -2.22
N LEU A 47 -8.51 -23.62 -2.19
CA LEU A 47 -8.92 -22.22 -2.38
C LEU A 47 -9.16 -21.96 -3.87
N VAL A 48 -10.42 -21.70 -4.21
CA VAL A 48 -10.87 -21.34 -5.55
C VAL A 48 -10.96 -19.82 -5.64
N PRO A 49 -10.19 -19.16 -6.53
CA PRO A 49 -10.23 -17.72 -6.67
C PRO A 49 -11.59 -17.24 -7.18
N LYS A 50 -12.03 -16.09 -6.66
CA LYS A 50 -13.27 -15.40 -7.07
C LYS A 50 -12.91 -13.96 -7.44
N ILE A 51 -13.62 -13.43 -8.44
CA ILE A 51 -13.49 -12.06 -8.91
C ILE A 51 -14.85 -11.38 -8.94
N LYS A 52 -14.89 -10.11 -8.55
CA LYS A 52 -16.07 -9.28 -8.78
C LYS A 52 -15.80 -8.41 -10.01
N LEU A 53 -16.64 -8.58 -11.03
CA LEU A 53 -16.65 -7.74 -12.22
C LEU A 53 -17.38 -6.42 -11.96
N SER A 54 -17.03 -5.39 -12.73
CA SER A 54 -17.67 -4.07 -12.68
C SER A 54 -17.41 -3.33 -13.99
N ASP A 55 -18.35 -2.51 -14.42
CA ASP A 55 -18.17 -1.59 -15.55
C ASP A 55 -17.08 -0.55 -15.30
N THR A 56 -16.81 -0.25 -14.01
CA THR A 56 -15.69 0.60 -13.61
C THR A 56 -14.45 -0.27 -13.34
N GLN A 57 -13.44 -0.20 -14.18
CA GLN A 57 -12.21 -1.01 -14.07
C GLN A 57 -11.55 -0.94 -12.69
N ALA A 58 -11.50 0.25 -12.07
CA ALA A 58 -10.95 0.44 -10.73
C ALA A 58 -11.71 -0.34 -9.62
N LYS A 59 -12.95 -0.78 -9.88
CA LYS A 59 -13.77 -1.55 -8.94
C LYS A 59 -13.68 -3.07 -9.16
N ILE A 60 -12.98 -3.52 -10.21
CA ILE A 60 -12.71 -4.94 -10.44
C ILE A 60 -11.72 -5.43 -9.40
N THR A 61 -12.06 -6.51 -8.71
CA THR A 61 -11.23 -7.03 -7.62
C THR A 61 -10.06 -7.88 -8.13
N ASN A 62 -9.01 -8.01 -7.30
CA ASN A 62 -7.91 -8.93 -7.57
C ASN A 62 -8.24 -10.29 -6.94
N PRO A 63 -8.32 -11.40 -7.73
CA PRO A 63 -8.73 -12.71 -7.24
C PRO A 63 -7.65 -13.41 -6.41
N GLY A 64 -8.08 -14.43 -5.64
CA GLY A 64 -7.18 -15.33 -4.92
C GLY A 64 -6.70 -14.79 -3.58
N LEU A 65 -6.10 -15.68 -2.77
CA LEU A 65 -5.49 -15.34 -1.50
C LEU A 65 -4.13 -14.69 -1.75
N LYS A 66 -3.91 -13.50 -1.18
CA LYS A 66 -2.81 -12.60 -1.52
C LYS A 66 -1.93 -12.26 -0.32
N LYS A 67 -0.73 -11.80 -0.61
CA LYS A 67 0.22 -11.14 0.28
C LYS A 67 0.62 -9.80 -0.31
N ILE A 68 1.13 -8.91 0.53
CA ILE A 68 1.62 -7.59 0.13
C ILE A 68 3.08 -7.49 0.55
N PHE A 69 3.92 -7.07 -0.40
CA PHE A 69 5.35 -6.85 -0.18
C PHE A 69 5.71 -5.41 -0.56
N ARG A 70 6.52 -4.76 0.25
CA ARG A 70 7.15 -3.50 -0.13
C ARG A 70 8.50 -3.77 -0.76
N ILE A 71 8.73 -3.17 -1.91
CA ILE A 71 9.98 -3.24 -2.67
C ILE A 71 10.80 -2.02 -2.34
N TYR A 72 12.05 -2.24 -1.92
CA TYR A 72 13.01 -1.18 -1.62
C TYR A 72 14.16 -1.22 -2.63
N ASP A 73 14.72 -0.05 -2.94
CA ASP A 73 15.97 0.04 -3.69
C ASP A 73 17.21 -0.23 -2.81
N GLU A 74 18.39 -0.13 -3.42
CA GLU A 74 19.69 -0.34 -2.75
C GLU A 74 19.97 0.65 -1.61
N ASN A 75 19.29 1.80 -1.59
CA ASN A 75 19.42 2.82 -0.55
C ASN A 75 18.37 2.66 0.56
N GLY A 76 17.49 1.65 0.48
CA GLY A 76 16.42 1.41 1.44
C GLY A 76 15.18 2.26 1.25
N PHE A 77 15.05 2.97 0.12
CA PHE A 77 13.82 3.71 -0.19
C PHE A 77 12.77 2.84 -0.85
N ALA A 78 11.52 3.02 -0.44
CA ALA A 78 10.36 2.33 -0.99
C ALA A 78 10.08 2.79 -2.43
N LYS A 79 10.07 1.82 -3.36
CA LYS A 79 9.84 2.05 -4.79
C LYS A 79 8.43 1.68 -5.23
N ALA A 80 7.87 0.63 -4.65
CA ALA A 80 6.54 0.12 -4.97
C ALA A 80 6.07 -0.86 -3.91
N ASP A 81 4.75 -1.06 -3.82
CA ASP A 81 4.16 -2.20 -3.13
C ASP A 81 3.69 -3.24 -4.17
N LEU A 82 3.99 -4.49 -3.92
CA LEU A 82 3.64 -5.64 -4.74
C LEU A 82 2.51 -6.42 -4.09
N ILE A 83 1.39 -6.58 -4.80
CA ILE A 83 0.34 -7.53 -4.43
C ILE A 83 0.62 -8.84 -5.17
N ALA A 84 0.88 -9.91 -4.44
CA ALA A 84 1.19 -11.23 -4.99
C ALA A 84 0.23 -12.31 -4.46
N LEU A 85 0.12 -13.44 -5.15
CA LEU A 85 -0.59 -14.61 -4.59
C LEU A 85 0.19 -15.14 -3.38
N LYS A 86 -0.52 -15.64 -2.37
CA LYS A 86 0.11 -16.20 -1.14
C LYS A 86 1.18 -17.27 -1.44
N LYS A 87 1.00 -18.02 -2.52
CA LYS A 87 1.93 -19.07 -2.95
C LYS A 87 3.16 -18.54 -3.69
N ASP A 88 3.14 -17.27 -4.14
CA ASP A 88 4.27 -16.70 -4.87
C ASP A 88 5.46 -16.54 -3.94
N LYS A 89 6.63 -16.92 -4.47
CA LYS A 89 7.93 -16.71 -3.82
C LYS A 89 8.65 -15.62 -4.58
N ILE A 90 9.10 -14.60 -3.85
CA ILE A 90 9.90 -13.53 -4.43
C ILE A 90 11.37 -13.92 -4.28
N ASP A 91 12.03 -14.11 -5.43
CA ASP A 91 13.46 -14.44 -5.51
C ASP A 91 14.22 -13.14 -5.79
N THR A 92 14.89 -12.62 -4.76
CA THR A 92 15.60 -11.34 -4.84
C THR A 92 16.89 -11.40 -5.67
N ASP A 93 17.34 -12.60 -6.03
CA ASP A 93 18.52 -12.80 -6.88
C ASP A 93 18.18 -12.71 -8.38
N LYS A 94 16.90 -12.50 -8.71
CA LYS A 94 16.41 -12.38 -10.08
C LYS A 94 15.63 -11.07 -10.30
N PRO A 95 15.63 -10.54 -11.53
CA PRO A 95 14.80 -9.40 -11.87
C PRO A 95 13.32 -9.65 -11.55
N LEU A 96 12.67 -8.67 -10.93
CA LEU A 96 11.25 -8.71 -10.59
C LEU A 96 10.47 -7.73 -11.48
N THR A 97 9.56 -8.25 -12.29
CA THR A 97 8.61 -7.42 -13.05
C THR A 97 7.26 -7.37 -12.37
N ILE A 98 6.73 -6.18 -12.18
CA ILE A 98 5.41 -5.92 -11.62
C ILE A 98 4.53 -5.23 -12.65
N PHE A 99 3.21 -5.43 -12.55
CA PHE A 99 2.23 -5.04 -13.56
C PHE A 99 1.16 -4.16 -12.97
N HIS A 100 0.89 -3.03 -13.64
CA HIS A 100 -0.19 -2.15 -13.23
C HIS A 100 -1.55 -2.90 -13.29
N PRO A 101 -2.39 -2.80 -12.25
CA PRO A 101 -3.61 -3.60 -12.15
C PRO A 101 -4.68 -3.31 -13.21
N GLN A 102 -4.59 -2.19 -13.93
CA GLN A 102 -5.57 -1.73 -14.92
C GLN A 102 -4.98 -1.51 -16.33
N TYR A 103 -3.68 -1.16 -16.40
CA TYR A 103 -3.05 -0.76 -17.67
C TYR A 103 -1.95 -1.76 -18.05
N PRO A 104 -2.23 -2.72 -18.96
CA PRO A 104 -1.31 -3.83 -19.31
C PRO A 104 0.07 -3.39 -19.77
N TRP A 105 0.16 -2.24 -20.44
CA TRP A 105 1.41 -1.69 -20.94
C TRP A 105 2.30 -1.04 -19.87
N LYS A 106 1.73 -0.72 -18.71
CA LYS A 106 2.48 -0.17 -17.58
C LYS A 106 3.05 -1.31 -16.74
N LYS A 107 4.34 -1.54 -16.88
CA LYS A 107 5.09 -2.51 -16.09
C LYS A 107 6.41 -1.91 -15.63
N THR A 108 6.96 -2.40 -14.54
CA THR A 108 8.25 -1.98 -14.02
C THR A 108 9.07 -3.21 -13.66
N THR A 109 10.34 -3.22 -14.04
CA THR A 109 11.29 -4.28 -13.68
C THR A 109 12.34 -3.71 -12.73
N PHE A 110 12.58 -4.43 -11.64
CA PHE A 110 13.63 -4.13 -10.66
C PHE A 110 14.73 -5.18 -10.81
N GLU A 111 15.96 -4.72 -11.04
CA GLU A 111 17.15 -5.59 -11.17
C GLU A 111 17.77 -5.86 -9.79
N LYS A 112 17.92 -4.80 -9.00
CA LYS A 112 18.47 -4.85 -7.65
C LYS A 112 17.46 -4.26 -6.68
N TYR A 113 17.04 -5.06 -5.71
CA TYR A 113 16.00 -4.65 -4.78
C TYR A 113 16.00 -5.56 -3.55
N SER A 114 15.36 -5.12 -2.50
CA SER A 114 14.96 -5.96 -1.37
C SER A 114 13.45 -5.90 -1.17
N VAL A 115 12.88 -6.88 -0.45
CA VAL A 115 11.45 -6.93 -0.18
C VAL A 115 11.16 -7.20 1.28
N ARG A 116 10.07 -6.63 1.78
CA ARG A 116 9.51 -6.92 3.10
C ARG A 116 8.03 -7.26 2.98
N GLU A 117 7.59 -8.37 3.55
CA GLU A 117 6.16 -8.70 3.68
C GLU A 117 5.53 -7.73 4.68
N LEU A 118 4.43 -7.06 4.28
CA LEU A 118 3.75 -6.06 5.10
C LEU A 118 2.64 -6.65 5.97
N MET A 119 2.17 -7.86 5.65
CA MET A 119 1.04 -8.46 6.36
C MET A 119 1.50 -9.11 7.66
N VAL A 120 0.78 -8.81 8.74
CA VAL A 120 0.96 -9.46 10.05
C VAL A 120 -0.26 -10.28 10.41
N THR A 121 -0.05 -11.42 11.08
CA THR A 121 -1.15 -12.24 11.55
C THR A 121 -1.73 -11.67 12.84
N VAL A 122 -2.97 -11.20 12.81
CA VAL A 122 -3.68 -10.67 13.99
C VAL A 122 -4.44 -11.76 14.71
N PHE A 123 -5.13 -12.62 13.97
CA PHE A 123 -5.88 -13.76 14.51
C PHE A 123 -5.42 -15.07 13.89
N LYS A 124 -5.36 -16.12 14.70
CA LYS A 124 -5.07 -17.50 14.26
C LYS A 124 -5.97 -18.47 15.05
N GLY A 125 -6.74 -19.29 14.34
CA GLY A 125 -7.65 -20.25 14.97
C GLY A 125 -8.67 -19.59 15.92
N GLY A 126 -9.20 -18.41 15.56
CA GLY A 126 -10.15 -17.64 16.37
C GLY A 126 -9.54 -16.92 17.58
N LYS A 127 -8.24 -17.02 17.80
CA LYS A 127 -7.53 -16.34 18.90
C LYS A 127 -6.69 -15.19 18.39
N GLN A 128 -6.71 -14.06 19.09
CA GLN A 128 -5.78 -12.96 18.84
C GLN A 128 -4.36 -13.40 19.19
N VAL A 129 -3.46 -13.28 18.22
CA VAL A 129 -2.03 -13.61 18.37
C VAL A 129 -1.13 -12.38 18.26
N TYR A 130 -1.68 -11.25 17.79
CA TYR A 130 -0.96 -9.98 17.70
C TYR A 130 -1.10 -9.19 18.99
N LYS A 131 0.03 -8.84 19.60
CA LYS A 131 0.05 -7.92 20.74
C LYS A 131 -0.14 -6.50 20.24
N LEU A 132 -1.15 -5.82 20.74
CA LEU A 132 -1.38 -4.40 20.39
C LEU A 132 -0.20 -3.56 20.91
N PRO A 133 0.44 -2.77 20.03
CA PRO A 133 1.51 -1.86 20.43
C PRO A 133 0.98 -0.68 21.26
N SER A 134 1.86 -0.03 22.01
CA SER A 134 1.56 1.24 22.68
C SER A 134 1.45 2.38 21.67
N LEU A 135 0.90 3.52 22.10
CA LEU A 135 0.78 4.71 21.23
C LEU A 135 2.16 5.21 20.78
N GLU A 136 3.15 5.16 21.67
CA GLU A 136 4.53 5.56 21.37
C GLU A 136 5.18 4.63 20.35
N GLU A 137 4.93 3.32 20.46
CA GLU A 137 5.40 2.33 19.47
C GLU A 137 4.76 2.56 18.11
N ILE A 138 3.46 2.88 18.06
CA ILE A 138 2.74 3.21 16.82
C ILE A 138 3.32 4.47 16.18
N ALA A 139 3.53 5.53 16.96
CA ALA A 139 4.10 6.79 16.46
C ALA A 139 5.50 6.56 15.90
N LYS A 140 6.38 5.88 16.64
CA LYS A 140 7.72 5.55 16.18
C LYS A 140 7.72 4.68 14.92
N TYR A 141 6.79 3.72 14.83
CA TYR A 141 6.63 2.91 13.63
C TYR A 141 6.24 3.76 12.42
N ALA A 142 5.27 4.68 12.59
CA ALA A 142 4.84 5.58 11.52
C ALA A 142 5.99 6.47 11.03
N ASP A 143 6.75 7.08 11.94
CA ASP A 143 7.91 7.92 11.58
C ASP A 143 8.96 7.12 10.81
N ASN A 144 9.28 5.91 11.26
CA ASN A 144 10.22 5.03 10.59
C ASN A 144 9.74 4.64 9.17
N GLU A 145 8.44 4.31 9.03
CA GLU A 145 7.89 3.96 7.71
C GLU A 145 7.91 5.15 6.74
N ILE A 146 7.57 6.35 7.21
CA ILE A 146 7.58 7.58 6.42
C ILE A 146 9.00 7.89 5.93
N ALA A 147 10.02 7.66 6.76
CA ALA A 147 11.42 7.90 6.41
C ALA A 147 11.93 7.05 5.23
N HIS A 148 11.26 5.95 4.90
CA HIS A 148 11.58 5.11 3.75
C HIS A 148 10.99 5.64 2.42
N PHE A 149 10.14 6.66 2.44
CA PHE A 149 9.58 7.20 1.21
C PHE A 149 10.41 8.34 0.65
N TYR A 150 10.53 8.40 -0.68
CA TYR A 150 11.12 9.53 -1.36
C TYR A 150 10.33 10.82 -1.09
N PRO A 151 11.00 11.99 -1.00
CA PRO A 151 10.34 13.28 -0.73
C PRO A 151 9.19 13.60 -1.70
N GLU A 152 9.25 13.09 -2.94
CA GLU A 152 8.24 13.28 -3.97
C GLU A 152 6.88 12.69 -3.62
N TYR A 153 6.86 11.64 -2.81
CA TYR A 153 5.63 11.01 -2.30
C TYR A 153 5.07 11.73 -1.07
N LEU A 154 5.89 12.56 -0.41
CA LEU A 154 5.54 13.24 0.84
C LEU A 154 5.17 14.72 0.64
N ARG A 155 5.25 15.23 -0.58
CA ARG A 155 4.91 16.61 -0.89
C ARG A 155 3.42 16.88 -0.63
N THR A 156 3.10 18.07 -0.10
CA THR A 156 1.71 18.50 0.11
C THR A 156 1.06 19.04 -1.17
N VAL A 157 1.88 19.43 -2.17
CA VAL A 157 1.44 19.95 -3.46
C VAL A 157 2.14 19.13 -4.56
N ASN A 158 1.38 18.72 -5.56
CA ASN A 158 1.86 17.92 -6.68
C ASN A 158 2.57 16.63 -6.22
N THR A 159 1.92 15.90 -5.30
CA THR A 159 2.40 14.62 -4.80
C THR A 159 2.49 13.60 -5.92
N GLN A 160 3.61 12.89 -5.99
CA GLN A 160 3.75 11.79 -6.93
C GLN A 160 2.95 10.57 -6.44
N GLU A 161 2.26 9.89 -7.35
CA GLU A 161 1.51 8.68 -7.03
C GLU A 161 2.46 7.52 -6.73
N TYR A 162 2.27 6.89 -5.56
CA TYR A 162 3.04 5.71 -5.17
C TYR A 162 2.51 4.46 -5.87
N LYS A 163 3.41 3.66 -6.40
CA LYS A 163 3.09 2.49 -7.20
C LYS A 163 2.63 1.32 -6.34
N VAL A 164 1.46 0.75 -6.69
CA VAL A 164 0.93 -0.49 -6.09
C VAL A 164 0.52 -1.42 -7.22
N ASP A 165 1.36 -2.39 -7.53
CA ASP A 165 1.25 -3.22 -8.72
C ASP A 165 1.11 -4.72 -8.38
N LEU A 166 0.84 -5.54 -9.38
CA LEU A 166 0.56 -6.98 -9.24
C LEU A 166 1.77 -7.82 -9.64
N SER A 167 1.94 -8.99 -8.98
CA SER A 167 2.84 -10.03 -9.47
C SER A 167 2.35 -10.59 -10.80
N ASP A 168 3.28 -11.16 -11.59
CA ASP A 168 2.96 -11.80 -12.86
C ASP A 168 1.87 -12.86 -12.71
N ASN A 169 1.98 -13.74 -11.73
CA ASN A 169 1.00 -14.79 -11.46
C ASN A 169 -0.39 -14.22 -11.11
N LEU A 170 -0.45 -13.18 -10.29
CA LEU A 170 -1.71 -12.55 -9.93
C LEU A 170 -2.31 -11.78 -11.12
N TYR A 171 -1.48 -11.08 -11.86
CA TYR A 171 -1.88 -10.38 -13.08
C TYR A 171 -2.49 -11.36 -14.10
N ASN A 172 -1.79 -12.45 -14.43
CA ASN A 172 -2.26 -13.47 -15.36
C ASN A 172 -3.53 -14.18 -14.87
N LEU A 173 -3.64 -14.46 -13.55
CA LEU A 173 -4.86 -15.00 -12.97
C LEU A 173 -6.03 -14.05 -13.17
N LYS A 174 -5.83 -12.74 -12.91
CA LYS A 174 -6.86 -11.72 -13.09
C LYS A 174 -7.32 -11.64 -14.53
N ILE A 175 -6.40 -11.56 -15.49
CA ILE A 175 -6.72 -11.51 -16.93
C ILE A 175 -7.49 -12.75 -17.38
N LYS A 176 -7.11 -13.94 -16.90
CA LYS A 176 -7.81 -15.19 -17.22
C LYS A 176 -9.25 -15.22 -16.70
N MET A 177 -9.57 -14.45 -15.65
CA MET A 177 -10.89 -14.42 -15.03
C MET A 177 -11.78 -13.25 -15.50
N LEU A 178 -11.23 -12.33 -16.30
CA LEU A 178 -11.94 -11.26 -17.00
C LEU A 178 -12.52 -11.76 -18.31
#